data_095fb99d6ab0b006eb40da4127a4b911
#
_entry.id   095fb99d6ab0b006eb40da4127a4b911
#
_cell.length_a   1.000
_cell.length_b   1.000
_cell.length_c   1.000
_cell.angle_alpha   90.00
_cell.angle_beta   90.00
_cell.angle_gamma   90.00
#
_symmetry.space_group_name_H-M   'P 1'
#
loop_
_entity.id
_entity.type
_entity.pdbx_description
1 polymer ?
#
loop_
_entity_poly.entity_id
_entity_poly.type
_entity_poly.pdbx_seq_one_letter_code
_entity_poly.pdbx_strand_id
1 'polypeptide(L)'
;MYDILQEIYAKYKRTEKIIGFFIYFQKVVILLDLDLIKDICVKDFGNFTNRGNYYNKKDDPVSAHLINLDGVDWRKLRTKLTPTFSSGKIKSTFPIIVDVANTLVEVLEDMQNSPLYDTDVGIEIEDLISHYTTDVIGSVAFGLDCGSLKDPNSKFSDISKTILDYRHNIIIMLLANFFPKVARILRIKILPEEVSKFFLNVVRQTVTFREQTGTQRNDFLNLLMELRKSGDLTMEEITAQAYVFFVAGHDTSASTLTFCLYELALNQDIQNKARSEINEVLSAHQGILTYEAMIDMKYLLQIMYETMRKYVVTAVLTRQTAEDYFVPNTNYVIEKGMIVLLPVDAIHHDPDIYPNPKLFDPERFTAAEIEKRHPMAYFAFGKGPRNCIGSRFGKMEVLVGLCLLLKNFKFSPTKKTQIPIKSSMFKLLRASEEGVYLKVEKL
;
A
#
# COMPACT_ATOMS: atom_id res chain seq x y z
N MET A 1 -17.29 4.44 -8.94
CA MET A 1 -17.10 2.96 -9.01
C MET A 1 -17.22 2.32 -7.63
N TYR A 2 -16.55 2.82 -6.61
CA TYR A 2 -16.57 2.23 -5.25
C TYR A 2 -18.00 2.17 -4.69
N ASP A 3 -18.76 3.26 -4.76
CA ASP A 3 -20.15 3.31 -4.28
C ASP A 3 -21.04 2.28 -4.98
N ILE A 4 -20.88 2.14 -6.31
CA ILE A 4 -21.62 1.15 -7.10
C ILE A 4 -21.33 -0.29 -6.62
N LEU A 5 -20.06 -0.60 -6.35
CA LEU A 5 -19.67 -1.93 -5.87
C LEU A 5 -20.18 -2.19 -4.46
N GLN A 6 -20.21 -1.17 -3.59
CA GLN A 6 -20.82 -1.26 -2.27
C GLN A 6 -22.34 -1.50 -2.36
N GLU A 7 -23.04 -0.79 -3.24
CA GLU A 7 -24.47 -0.97 -3.47
C GLU A 7 -24.78 -2.37 -3.99
N ILE A 8 -24.04 -2.85 -5.01
CA ILE A 8 -24.20 -4.22 -5.53
C ILE A 8 -23.96 -5.24 -4.43
N TYR A 9 -22.87 -5.11 -3.68
CA TYR A 9 -22.57 -6.02 -2.58
C TYR A 9 -23.68 -6.02 -1.52
N ALA A 10 -24.07 -4.87 -1.02
CA ALA A 10 -25.10 -4.74 0.01
C ALA A 10 -26.45 -5.34 -0.41
N LYS A 11 -26.82 -5.16 -1.69
CA LYS A 11 -28.09 -5.62 -2.23
C LYS A 11 -28.16 -7.13 -2.41
N TYR A 12 -27.05 -7.76 -2.87
CA TYR A 12 -27.09 -9.14 -3.36
C TYR A 12 -26.29 -10.15 -2.51
N LYS A 13 -25.49 -9.73 -1.53
CA LYS A 13 -24.63 -10.62 -0.72
C LYS A 13 -25.34 -11.76 0.02
N ARG A 14 -26.66 -11.64 0.25
CA ARG A 14 -27.45 -12.67 0.94
C ARG A 14 -28.16 -13.64 0.00
N THR A 15 -28.26 -13.31 -1.27
CA THR A 15 -29.01 -14.10 -2.27
C THR A 15 -28.13 -14.70 -3.34
N GLU A 16 -27.00 -14.07 -3.65
CA GLU A 16 -26.12 -14.46 -4.76
C GLU A 16 -24.68 -14.64 -4.29
N LYS A 17 -23.95 -15.57 -4.90
CA LYS A 17 -22.51 -15.73 -4.67
C LYS A 17 -21.67 -14.79 -5.53
N ILE A 18 -22.18 -14.51 -6.73
CA ILE A 18 -21.54 -13.64 -7.73
C ILE A 18 -22.58 -12.78 -8.43
N ILE A 19 -22.17 -11.61 -8.90
CA ILE A 19 -22.95 -10.79 -9.85
C ILE A 19 -22.08 -10.46 -11.04
N GLY A 20 -22.57 -10.77 -12.24
CA GLY A 20 -21.97 -10.35 -13.51
C GLY A 20 -22.50 -8.98 -13.94
N PHE A 21 -21.61 -8.12 -14.44
CA PHE A 21 -21.98 -6.84 -15.03
C PHE A 21 -20.95 -6.42 -16.08
N PHE A 22 -21.19 -5.27 -16.71
CA PHE A 22 -20.27 -4.73 -17.71
C PHE A 22 -19.59 -3.46 -17.19
N ILE A 23 -18.27 -3.41 -17.31
CA ILE A 23 -17.52 -2.16 -17.25
C ILE A 23 -17.18 -1.79 -18.68
N TYR A 24 -17.84 -0.79 -19.21
CA TYR A 24 -17.84 -0.47 -20.65
C TYR A 24 -18.20 -1.70 -21.49
N PHE A 25 -17.25 -2.28 -22.21
CA PHE A 25 -17.44 -3.45 -23.09
C PHE A 25 -16.93 -4.76 -22.48
N GLN A 26 -16.35 -4.71 -21.27
CA GLN A 26 -15.78 -5.89 -20.64
C GLN A 26 -16.75 -6.52 -19.66
N LYS A 27 -16.99 -7.83 -19.83
CA LYS A 27 -17.71 -8.63 -18.82
C LYS A 27 -16.85 -8.75 -17.58
N VAL A 28 -17.39 -8.45 -16.42
CA VAL A 28 -16.73 -8.61 -15.13
C VAL A 28 -17.66 -9.29 -14.14
N VAL A 29 -17.07 -9.92 -13.14
CA VAL A 29 -17.80 -10.59 -12.05
C VAL A 29 -17.35 -10.00 -10.73
N ILE A 30 -18.28 -9.61 -9.87
CA ILE A 30 -18.01 -9.29 -8.46
C ILE A 30 -18.35 -10.50 -7.59
N LEU A 31 -17.46 -10.83 -6.67
CA LEU A 31 -17.64 -11.90 -5.69
C LEU A 31 -18.34 -11.35 -4.46
N LEU A 32 -19.35 -12.05 -3.96
CA LEU A 32 -20.15 -11.63 -2.81
C LEU A 32 -20.01 -12.60 -1.62
N ASP A 33 -19.68 -13.86 -1.89
CA ASP A 33 -19.56 -14.93 -0.91
C ASP A 33 -18.13 -15.07 -0.41
N LEU A 34 -17.92 -15.06 0.92
CA LEU A 34 -16.59 -15.09 1.52
C LEU A 34 -15.88 -16.44 1.36
N ASP A 35 -16.62 -17.55 1.33
CA ASP A 35 -16.02 -18.87 1.08
C ASP A 35 -15.56 -18.98 -0.37
N LEU A 36 -16.34 -18.47 -1.32
CA LEU A 36 -15.91 -18.40 -2.74
C LEU A 36 -14.69 -17.51 -2.91
N ILE A 37 -14.62 -16.36 -2.23
CA ILE A 37 -13.44 -15.49 -2.23
C ILE A 37 -12.21 -16.24 -1.68
N LYS A 38 -12.40 -17.04 -0.61
CA LYS A 38 -11.34 -17.89 -0.05
C LYS A 38 -10.88 -18.93 -1.05
N ASP A 39 -11.80 -19.63 -1.70
CA ASP A 39 -11.47 -20.63 -2.71
C ASP A 39 -10.67 -20.02 -3.86
N ILE A 40 -11.14 -18.93 -4.44
CA ILE A 40 -10.46 -18.21 -5.54
C ILE A 40 -9.08 -17.69 -5.14
N CYS A 41 -8.93 -17.19 -3.92
CA CYS A 41 -7.65 -16.64 -3.47
C CYS A 41 -6.63 -17.69 -3.05
N VAL A 42 -7.09 -18.88 -2.59
CA VAL A 42 -6.22 -19.87 -1.93
C VAL A 42 -6.31 -21.22 -2.60
N LYS A 43 -7.48 -21.88 -2.57
CA LYS A 43 -7.66 -23.27 -3.02
C LYS A 43 -7.53 -23.40 -4.53
N ASP A 44 -8.30 -22.61 -5.28
CA ASP A 44 -8.39 -22.62 -6.72
C ASP A 44 -7.50 -21.56 -7.38
N PHE A 45 -6.54 -21.04 -6.63
CA PHE A 45 -5.63 -19.97 -7.04
C PHE A 45 -4.93 -20.27 -8.39
N GLY A 46 -4.73 -21.54 -8.73
CA GLY A 46 -4.13 -21.95 -10.00
C GLY A 46 -4.82 -21.34 -11.22
N ASN A 47 -6.16 -21.22 -11.17
CA ASN A 47 -6.97 -20.61 -12.23
C ASN A 47 -7.06 -19.07 -12.12
N PHE A 48 -6.63 -18.48 -11.01
CA PHE A 48 -6.76 -17.04 -10.71
C PHE A 48 -5.41 -16.36 -10.43
N THR A 49 -4.35 -16.83 -11.10
CA THR A 49 -2.99 -16.29 -10.91
C THR A 49 -2.83 -14.89 -11.48
N ASN A 50 -3.59 -14.52 -12.50
CA ASN A 50 -3.46 -13.27 -13.22
C ASN A 50 -4.29 -12.15 -12.59
N ARG A 51 -3.86 -10.90 -12.76
CA ARG A 51 -4.63 -9.72 -12.39
C ARG A 51 -5.36 -9.09 -13.56
N GLY A 52 -4.91 -9.39 -14.79
CA GLY A 52 -5.45 -8.82 -16.00
C GLY A 52 -4.98 -7.39 -16.28
N ASN A 53 -3.92 -6.93 -15.62
CA ASN A 53 -3.33 -5.62 -15.86
C ASN A 53 -2.52 -5.62 -17.16
N TYR A 54 -2.60 -4.52 -17.90
CA TYR A 54 -1.73 -4.33 -19.07
C TYR A 54 -0.28 -4.09 -18.65
N TYR A 55 0.64 -4.67 -19.42
CA TYR A 55 2.07 -4.36 -19.40
C TYR A 55 2.69 -4.63 -20.78
N ASN A 56 3.83 -3.99 -21.08
CA ASN A 56 4.53 -4.14 -22.36
C ASN A 56 6.04 -4.27 -22.13
N LYS A 57 6.53 -5.52 -22.07
CA LYS A 57 7.96 -5.82 -21.85
C LYS A 57 8.87 -5.18 -22.90
N LYS A 58 8.39 -4.98 -24.13
CA LYS A 58 9.20 -4.52 -25.28
C LYS A 58 9.35 -3.01 -25.31
N ASP A 59 8.23 -2.28 -25.21
CA ASP A 59 8.21 -0.84 -25.46
C ASP A 59 8.13 -0.03 -24.15
N ASP A 60 7.69 -0.66 -23.05
CA ASP A 60 7.57 -0.10 -21.70
C ASP A 60 8.03 -1.12 -20.64
N PRO A 61 9.32 -1.50 -20.62
CA PRO A 61 9.81 -2.60 -19.80
C PRO A 61 9.62 -2.38 -18.29
N VAL A 62 9.60 -1.13 -17.82
CA VAL A 62 9.36 -0.81 -16.40
C VAL A 62 7.93 -1.15 -15.97
N SER A 63 6.97 -1.20 -16.90
CA SER A 63 5.59 -1.67 -16.61
C SER A 63 5.50 -3.17 -16.30
N ALA A 64 6.52 -3.96 -16.67
CA ALA A 64 6.55 -5.42 -16.50
C ALA A 64 7.10 -5.84 -15.13
N HIS A 65 6.47 -5.37 -14.08
CA HIS A 65 6.86 -5.61 -12.69
C HIS A 65 5.96 -6.63 -11.99
N LEU A 66 6.32 -7.02 -10.75
CA LEU A 66 5.66 -8.07 -9.96
C LEU A 66 4.13 -7.93 -9.84
N ILE A 67 3.59 -6.70 -9.83
CA ILE A 67 2.14 -6.48 -9.74
C ILE A 67 1.45 -6.84 -11.07
N ASN A 68 2.04 -6.48 -12.20
CA ASN A 68 1.41 -6.60 -13.53
C ASN A 68 1.70 -7.93 -14.24
N LEU A 69 2.84 -8.58 -13.93
CA LEU A 69 3.18 -9.88 -14.53
C LEU A 69 2.14 -10.95 -14.23
N ASP A 70 1.94 -11.85 -15.20
CA ASP A 70 0.97 -12.92 -15.14
C ASP A 70 1.61 -14.33 -15.18
N GLY A 71 0.86 -15.33 -14.79
CA GLY A 71 1.14 -16.76 -14.97
C GLY A 71 2.51 -17.20 -14.43
N VAL A 72 3.27 -17.88 -15.29
CA VAL A 72 4.57 -18.47 -14.95
C VAL A 72 5.62 -17.41 -14.65
N ASP A 73 5.64 -16.29 -15.40
CA ASP A 73 6.61 -15.20 -15.20
C ASP A 73 6.44 -14.57 -13.82
N TRP A 74 5.19 -14.29 -13.44
CA TRP A 74 4.89 -13.83 -12.09
C TRP A 74 5.35 -14.81 -11.02
N ARG A 75 5.03 -16.12 -11.20
CA ARG A 75 5.38 -17.13 -10.19
C ARG A 75 6.89 -17.24 -10.00
N LYS A 76 7.64 -17.29 -11.09
CA LYS A 76 9.11 -17.33 -11.07
C LYS A 76 9.67 -16.11 -10.34
N LEU A 77 9.23 -14.91 -10.71
CA LEU A 77 9.71 -13.68 -10.09
C LEU A 77 9.31 -13.60 -8.61
N ARG A 78 8.07 -13.93 -8.26
CA ARG A 78 7.58 -13.96 -6.87
C ARG A 78 8.44 -14.87 -5.99
N THR A 79 8.77 -16.06 -6.48
CA THR A 79 9.61 -17.02 -5.75
C THR A 79 11.00 -16.45 -5.48
N LYS A 80 11.61 -15.81 -6.48
CA LYS A 80 12.95 -15.19 -6.35
C LYS A 80 12.97 -14.00 -5.40
N LEU A 81 11.90 -13.20 -5.37
CA LEU A 81 11.83 -12.00 -4.53
C LEU A 81 11.38 -12.28 -3.08
N THR A 82 10.67 -13.38 -2.83
CA THR A 82 10.12 -13.70 -1.49
C THR A 82 11.19 -13.75 -0.37
N PRO A 83 12.39 -14.29 -0.58
CA PRO A 83 13.43 -14.33 0.46
C PRO A 83 13.85 -12.96 1.01
N THR A 84 13.75 -11.89 0.20
CA THR A 84 14.08 -10.51 0.62
C THR A 84 13.15 -9.99 1.70
N PHE A 85 11.91 -10.51 1.73
CA PHE A 85 10.89 -10.13 2.72
C PHE A 85 10.80 -11.13 3.88
N SER A 86 11.85 -11.95 4.10
CA SER A 86 11.95 -12.81 5.28
C SER A 86 12.04 -11.98 6.56
N SER A 87 11.63 -12.56 7.69
CA SER A 87 11.60 -11.84 8.98
C SER A 87 12.97 -11.28 9.38
N GLY A 88 14.06 -12.02 9.13
CA GLY A 88 15.42 -11.56 9.44
C GLY A 88 15.84 -10.36 8.60
N LYS A 89 15.53 -10.37 7.28
CA LYS A 89 15.85 -9.26 6.39
C LYS A 89 15.04 -8.01 6.74
N ILE A 90 13.74 -8.17 7.04
CA ILE A 90 12.91 -7.05 7.48
C ILE A 90 13.40 -6.48 8.81
N LYS A 91 13.72 -7.32 9.79
CA LYS A 91 14.28 -6.88 11.09
C LYS A 91 15.58 -6.09 10.90
N SER A 92 16.46 -6.46 9.95
CA SER A 92 17.71 -5.75 9.70
C SER A 92 17.52 -4.32 9.14
N THR A 93 16.36 -4.00 8.58
CA THR A 93 16.04 -2.64 8.10
C THR A 93 15.44 -1.73 9.18
N PHE A 94 15.07 -2.29 10.34
CA PHE A 94 14.41 -1.57 11.42
C PHE A 94 15.19 -0.32 11.90
N PRO A 95 16.52 -0.37 12.15
CA PRO A 95 17.26 0.82 12.57
C PRO A 95 17.18 1.97 11.54
N ILE A 96 17.22 1.65 10.24
CA ILE A 96 17.13 2.65 9.17
C ILE A 96 15.77 3.36 9.22
N ILE A 97 14.69 2.62 9.45
CA ILE A 97 13.34 3.21 9.55
C ILE A 97 13.23 4.10 10.79
N VAL A 98 13.82 3.69 11.91
CA VAL A 98 13.86 4.51 13.15
C VAL A 98 14.63 5.81 12.92
N ASP A 99 15.78 5.76 12.23
CA ASP A 99 16.57 6.95 11.93
C ASP A 99 15.79 7.97 11.06
N VAL A 100 15.12 7.48 10.00
CA VAL A 100 14.28 8.35 9.15
C VAL A 100 13.06 8.88 9.93
N ALA A 101 12.46 8.07 10.81
CA ALA A 101 11.33 8.51 11.63
C ALA A 101 11.76 9.54 12.71
N ASN A 102 12.99 9.49 13.22
CA ASN A 102 13.54 10.55 14.06
C ASN A 102 13.69 11.85 13.27
N THR A 103 14.17 11.80 12.02
CA THR A 103 14.20 12.98 11.15
C THR A 103 12.79 13.55 10.90
N LEU A 104 11.77 12.69 10.74
CA LEU A 104 10.37 13.14 10.65
C LEU A 104 9.94 13.91 11.91
N VAL A 105 10.31 13.44 13.10
CA VAL A 105 10.02 14.13 14.38
C VAL A 105 10.69 15.48 14.41
N GLU A 106 11.98 15.58 14.05
CA GLU A 106 12.74 16.84 14.00
C GLU A 106 12.08 17.85 13.04
N VAL A 107 11.74 17.42 11.81
CA VAL A 107 11.10 18.29 10.82
C VAL A 107 9.73 18.77 11.30
N LEU A 108 8.93 17.90 11.92
CA LEU A 108 7.62 18.27 12.45
C LEU A 108 7.74 19.26 13.63
N GLU A 109 8.77 19.10 14.47
CA GLU A 109 9.09 20.04 15.54
C GLU A 109 9.47 21.41 14.98
N ASP A 110 10.32 21.46 13.96
CA ASP A 110 10.72 22.69 13.28
C ASP A 110 9.51 23.38 12.63
N MET A 111 8.63 22.63 11.97
CA MET A 111 7.39 23.19 11.40
C MET A 111 6.48 23.78 12.48
N GLN A 112 6.33 23.09 13.62
CA GLN A 112 5.51 23.55 14.73
C GLN A 112 6.10 24.80 15.40
N ASN A 113 7.42 24.91 15.50
CA ASN A 113 8.13 26.06 16.10
C ASN A 113 8.27 27.24 15.11
N SER A 114 7.89 27.06 13.85
CA SER A 114 7.95 28.11 12.85
C SER A 114 7.03 29.28 13.19
N PRO A 115 7.48 30.52 12.99
CA PRO A 115 6.61 31.71 13.14
C PRO A 115 5.42 31.72 12.15
N LEU A 116 5.47 30.88 11.11
CA LEU A 116 4.41 30.73 10.12
C LEU A 116 3.36 29.67 10.53
N TYR A 117 3.58 28.97 11.65
CA TYR A 117 2.64 27.96 12.11
C TYR A 117 1.35 28.61 12.62
N ASP A 118 0.25 28.34 11.94
CA ASP A 118 -1.09 28.79 12.32
C ASP A 118 -1.89 27.61 12.91
N THR A 119 -2.24 27.71 14.18
CA THR A 119 -3.00 26.65 14.89
C THR A 119 -4.41 26.45 14.37
N ASP A 120 -5.00 27.44 13.69
CA ASP A 120 -6.32 27.34 13.06
C ASP A 120 -6.26 26.58 11.73
N VAL A 121 -5.13 26.62 11.04
CA VAL A 121 -4.86 25.90 9.79
C VAL A 121 -4.25 24.53 10.06
N GLY A 122 -3.24 24.46 10.94
CA GLY A 122 -2.46 23.27 11.25
C GLY A 122 -1.41 22.93 10.19
N ILE A 123 -0.83 21.75 10.32
CA ILE A 123 0.16 21.20 9.39
C ILE A 123 -0.53 20.23 8.44
N GLU A 124 -0.17 20.31 7.17
CA GLU A 124 -0.60 19.33 6.15
C GLU A 124 0.20 18.03 6.37
N ILE A 125 -0.49 17.01 6.89
CA ILE A 125 0.13 15.76 7.33
C ILE A 125 0.35 14.78 6.19
N GLU A 126 -0.53 14.75 5.16
CA GLU A 126 -0.43 13.79 4.06
C GLU A 126 0.87 14.00 3.26
N ASP A 127 1.23 15.26 2.96
CA ASP A 127 2.47 15.58 2.23
C ASP A 127 3.71 15.27 3.08
N LEU A 128 3.71 15.65 4.37
CA LEU A 128 4.81 15.35 5.29
C LEU A 128 5.06 13.84 5.41
N ILE A 129 4.01 13.04 5.59
CA ILE A 129 4.11 11.59 5.69
C ILE A 129 4.54 10.97 4.35
N SER A 130 4.12 11.55 3.23
CA SER A 130 4.59 11.15 1.90
C SER A 130 6.11 11.31 1.77
N HIS A 131 6.69 12.41 2.27
CA HIS A 131 8.14 12.61 2.31
C HIS A 131 8.85 11.59 3.21
N TYR A 132 8.28 11.29 4.39
CA TYR A 132 8.80 10.25 5.28
C TYR A 132 8.87 8.89 4.60
N THR A 133 7.78 8.44 3.98
CA THR A 133 7.77 7.13 3.32
C THR A 133 8.65 7.08 2.07
N THR A 134 8.84 8.22 1.37
CA THR A 134 9.82 8.35 0.29
C THR A 134 11.24 8.10 0.79
N ASP A 135 11.62 8.73 1.91
CA ASP A 135 12.96 8.58 2.48
C ASP A 135 13.18 7.18 3.05
N VAL A 136 12.17 6.58 3.68
CA VAL A 136 12.23 5.20 4.16
C VAL A 136 12.45 4.23 3.01
N ILE A 137 11.61 4.29 1.95
CA ILE A 137 11.74 3.33 0.83
C ILE A 137 13.03 3.55 0.03
N GLY A 138 13.47 4.81 -0.12
CA GLY A 138 14.75 5.15 -0.75
C GLY A 138 15.93 4.55 -0.01
N SER A 139 15.96 4.70 1.29
CA SER A 139 17.05 4.18 2.13
C SER A 139 17.04 2.65 2.21
N VAL A 140 15.87 2.04 2.43
CA VAL A 140 15.76 0.58 2.63
C VAL A 140 15.85 -0.21 1.33
N ALA A 141 15.22 0.27 0.25
CA ALA A 141 15.19 -0.47 -1.01
C ALA A 141 16.44 -0.24 -1.87
N PHE A 142 16.95 0.99 -1.89
CA PHE A 142 18.02 1.39 -2.80
C PHE A 142 19.31 1.78 -2.07
N GLY A 143 19.25 1.99 -0.75
CA GLY A 143 20.37 2.54 0.02
C GLY A 143 20.72 3.96 -0.39
N LEU A 144 19.74 4.73 -0.82
CA LEU A 144 19.85 6.12 -1.23
C LEU A 144 19.23 7.04 -0.17
N ASP A 145 19.89 8.14 0.09
CA ASP A 145 19.31 9.27 0.81
C ASP A 145 18.51 10.11 -0.19
N CYS A 146 17.19 10.06 -0.10
CA CYS A 146 16.31 10.84 -0.97
C CYS A 146 16.16 12.29 -0.49
N GLY A 147 16.40 12.55 0.81
CA GLY A 147 16.37 13.87 1.43
C GLY A 147 15.01 14.57 1.36
N SER A 148 13.92 13.83 1.11
CA SER A 148 12.60 14.40 0.82
C SER A 148 12.00 15.11 2.02
N LEU A 149 12.28 14.65 3.26
CA LEU A 149 11.85 15.32 4.48
C LEU A 149 12.49 16.70 4.66
N LYS A 150 13.76 16.84 4.26
CA LYS A 150 14.53 18.10 4.40
C LYS A 150 14.37 19.02 3.19
N ASP A 151 14.14 18.45 2.01
CA ASP A 151 13.89 19.18 0.77
C ASP A 151 12.60 18.66 0.10
N PRO A 152 11.44 19.28 0.38
CA PRO A 152 10.16 18.91 -0.22
C PRO A 152 10.12 19.00 -1.75
N ASN A 153 11.07 19.70 -2.37
CA ASN A 153 11.23 19.84 -3.81
C ASN A 153 12.32 18.91 -4.36
N SER A 154 12.74 17.91 -3.60
CA SER A 154 13.69 16.92 -4.07
C SER A 154 13.15 16.19 -5.31
N LYS A 155 14.07 15.72 -6.17
CA LYS A 155 13.70 15.02 -7.40
C LYS A 155 12.87 13.76 -7.13
N PHE A 156 13.07 13.09 -6.00
CA PHE A 156 12.27 11.95 -5.59
C PHE A 156 10.83 12.36 -5.22
N SER A 157 10.64 13.50 -4.55
CA SER A 157 9.31 14.05 -4.25
C SER A 157 8.55 14.41 -5.53
N ASP A 158 9.20 15.07 -6.49
CA ASP A 158 8.58 15.43 -7.76
C ASP A 158 8.14 14.21 -8.56
N ILE A 159 9.00 13.19 -8.63
CA ILE A 159 8.69 11.93 -9.32
C ILE A 159 7.56 11.18 -8.61
N SER A 160 7.52 11.17 -7.27
CA SER A 160 6.41 10.59 -6.50
C SER A 160 5.09 11.25 -6.84
N LYS A 161 5.04 12.59 -6.88
CA LYS A 161 3.84 13.35 -7.27
C LYS A 161 3.41 13.02 -8.70
N THR A 162 4.36 12.91 -9.64
CA THR A 162 4.08 12.54 -11.05
C THR A 162 3.48 11.13 -11.18
N ILE A 163 3.98 10.16 -10.41
CA ILE A 163 3.48 8.77 -10.41
C ILE A 163 2.03 8.73 -9.92
N LEU A 164 1.69 9.54 -8.93
CA LEU A 164 0.37 9.52 -8.27
C LEU A 164 -0.69 10.32 -9.04
N ASP A 165 -0.28 11.21 -9.94
CA ASP A 165 -1.22 11.97 -10.77
C ASP A 165 -1.75 11.17 -11.97
N TYR A 166 -2.87 10.51 -11.74
CA TYR A 166 -3.55 9.67 -12.75
C TYR A 166 -4.27 10.46 -13.85
N ARG A 167 -4.44 11.78 -13.68
CA ARG A 167 -5.24 12.60 -14.61
C ARG A 167 -4.70 12.59 -16.02
N HIS A 168 -3.39 12.52 -16.20
CA HIS A 168 -2.73 12.59 -17.50
C HIS A 168 -2.84 11.28 -18.32
N ASN A 169 -3.10 10.13 -17.68
CA ASN A 169 -3.00 8.82 -18.33
C ASN A 169 -4.25 7.94 -18.27
N ILE A 170 -5.37 8.42 -17.70
CA ILE A 170 -6.55 7.59 -17.48
C ILE A 170 -7.11 6.99 -18.80
N ILE A 171 -7.15 7.78 -19.87
CA ILE A 171 -7.63 7.33 -21.19
C ILE A 171 -6.69 6.27 -21.76
N ILE A 172 -5.38 6.50 -21.66
CA ILE A 172 -4.34 5.55 -22.11
C ILE A 172 -4.45 4.24 -21.34
N MET A 173 -4.61 4.30 -20.03
CA MET A 173 -4.77 3.13 -19.19
C MET A 173 -6.07 2.36 -19.47
N LEU A 174 -7.18 3.05 -19.66
CA LEU A 174 -8.44 2.43 -20.05
C LEU A 174 -8.28 1.72 -21.40
N LEU A 175 -7.72 2.40 -22.40
CA LEU A 175 -7.50 1.84 -23.72
C LEU A 175 -6.55 0.63 -23.66
N ALA A 176 -5.47 0.70 -22.88
CA ALA A 176 -4.51 -0.38 -22.73
C ALA A 176 -5.12 -1.61 -22.04
N ASN A 177 -5.92 -1.42 -21.00
CA ASN A 177 -6.54 -2.52 -20.27
C ASN A 177 -7.72 -3.14 -21.02
N PHE A 178 -8.54 -2.34 -21.73
CA PHE A 178 -9.68 -2.86 -22.50
C PHE A 178 -9.28 -3.47 -23.85
N PHE A 179 -8.22 -2.92 -24.48
CA PHE A 179 -7.77 -3.37 -25.80
C PHE A 179 -6.26 -3.68 -25.81
N PRO A 180 -5.79 -4.66 -24.97
CA PRO A 180 -4.36 -4.91 -24.78
C PRO A 180 -3.61 -5.31 -26.06
N LYS A 181 -4.29 -5.98 -27.02
CA LYS A 181 -3.69 -6.31 -28.32
C LYS A 181 -3.43 -5.07 -29.15
N VAL A 182 -4.42 -4.16 -29.22
CA VAL A 182 -4.31 -2.90 -29.95
C VAL A 182 -3.23 -2.00 -29.30
N ALA A 183 -3.25 -1.92 -27.97
CA ALA A 183 -2.25 -1.16 -27.20
C ALA A 183 -0.81 -1.64 -27.49
N ARG A 184 -0.58 -2.95 -27.62
CA ARG A 184 0.73 -3.50 -27.99
C ARG A 184 1.12 -3.16 -29.43
N ILE A 185 0.18 -3.24 -30.39
CA ILE A 185 0.43 -2.85 -31.78
C ILE A 185 0.80 -1.38 -31.88
N LEU A 186 0.09 -0.51 -31.16
CA LEU A 186 0.33 0.93 -31.09
C LEU A 186 1.52 1.31 -30.18
N ARG A 187 2.21 0.34 -29.59
CA ARG A 187 3.35 0.54 -28.67
C ARG A 187 3.04 1.47 -27.51
N ILE A 188 1.81 1.38 -26.97
CA ILE A 188 1.37 2.23 -25.89
C ILE A 188 2.21 1.97 -24.63
N LYS A 189 2.76 3.04 -24.07
CA LYS A 189 3.41 3.08 -22.76
C LYS A 189 2.41 3.57 -21.72
N ILE A 190 2.31 2.87 -20.58
CA ILE A 190 1.43 3.28 -19.48
C ILE A 190 2.17 4.13 -18.44
N LEU A 191 3.49 4.03 -18.39
CA LEU A 191 4.31 4.85 -17.51
C LEU A 191 4.76 6.13 -18.24
N PRO A 192 4.73 7.30 -17.57
CA PRO A 192 5.34 8.50 -18.09
C PRO A 192 6.82 8.25 -18.40
N GLU A 193 7.28 8.78 -19.52
CA GLU A 193 8.65 8.57 -19.98
C GLU A 193 9.68 9.14 -19.00
N GLU A 194 9.34 10.24 -18.35
CA GLU A 194 10.13 10.87 -17.30
C GLU A 194 10.36 9.92 -16.12
N VAL A 195 9.31 9.26 -15.63
CA VAL A 195 9.37 8.27 -14.54
C VAL A 195 10.25 7.10 -14.93
N SER A 196 10.03 6.54 -16.12
CA SER A 196 10.83 5.39 -16.61
C SER A 196 12.32 5.75 -16.74
N LYS A 197 12.63 6.93 -17.31
CA LYS A 197 14.01 7.42 -17.43
C LYS A 197 14.65 7.66 -16.07
N PHE A 198 13.91 8.24 -15.12
CA PHE A 198 14.40 8.50 -13.78
C PHE A 198 14.85 7.19 -13.10
N PHE A 199 13.96 6.19 -13.03
CA PHE A 199 14.29 4.92 -12.36
C PHE A 199 15.40 4.15 -13.10
N LEU A 200 15.41 4.14 -14.43
CA LEU A 200 16.52 3.54 -15.20
C LEU A 200 17.86 4.19 -14.87
N ASN A 201 17.92 5.50 -14.76
CA ASN A 201 19.14 6.22 -14.42
C ASN A 201 19.59 5.96 -12.98
N VAL A 202 18.65 6.07 -12.00
CA VAL A 202 18.96 5.84 -10.59
C VAL A 202 19.47 4.41 -10.36
N VAL A 203 18.77 3.41 -10.88
CA VAL A 203 19.18 2.01 -10.73
C VAL A 203 20.53 1.75 -11.41
N ARG A 204 20.70 2.22 -12.65
CA ARG A 204 21.96 2.03 -13.38
C ARG A 204 23.14 2.68 -12.66
N GLN A 205 23.01 3.93 -12.21
CA GLN A 205 24.06 4.64 -11.48
C GLN A 205 24.42 3.92 -10.18
N THR A 206 23.39 3.50 -9.40
CA THR A 206 23.64 2.81 -8.12
C THR A 206 24.28 1.44 -8.32
N VAL A 207 23.82 0.67 -9.32
CA VAL A 207 24.42 -0.63 -9.66
C VAL A 207 25.86 -0.45 -10.11
N THR A 208 26.14 0.47 -11.04
CA THR A 208 27.50 0.75 -11.53
C THR A 208 28.43 1.18 -10.39
N PHE A 209 27.98 2.09 -9.54
CA PHE A 209 28.74 2.51 -8.36
C PHE A 209 29.11 1.33 -7.45
N ARG A 210 28.12 0.48 -7.11
CA ARG A 210 28.37 -0.69 -6.25
C ARG A 210 29.28 -1.73 -6.88
N GLU A 211 29.18 -1.95 -8.19
CA GLU A 211 30.05 -2.88 -8.92
C GLU A 211 31.50 -2.35 -8.98
N GLN A 212 31.69 -1.05 -9.14
CA GLN A 212 33.04 -0.42 -9.18
C GLN A 212 33.70 -0.33 -7.81
N THR A 213 32.93 -0.05 -6.76
CA THR A 213 33.45 0.13 -5.39
C THR A 213 33.50 -1.15 -4.57
N GLY A 214 32.88 -2.24 -5.04
CA GLY A 214 32.71 -3.47 -4.27
C GLY A 214 31.74 -3.33 -3.08
N THR A 215 30.96 -2.24 -3.03
CA THR A 215 30.04 -1.97 -1.92
C THR A 215 28.91 -3.02 -1.87
N GLN A 216 28.82 -3.72 -0.75
CA GLN A 216 27.74 -4.65 -0.47
C GLN A 216 26.83 -4.08 0.61
N ARG A 217 25.51 -4.10 0.39
CA ARG A 217 24.49 -3.69 1.34
C ARG A 217 23.43 -4.80 1.48
N ASN A 218 22.85 -4.92 2.65
CA ASN A 218 21.75 -5.85 2.87
C ASN A 218 20.40 -5.22 2.52
N ASP A 219 20.28 -4.68 1.30
CA ASP A 219 19.07 -4.03 0.80
C ASP A 219 18.46 -4.80 -0.38
N PHE A 220 17.27 -4.34 -0.81
CA PHE A 220 16.53 -4.96 -1.90
C PHE A 220 17.28 -4.89 -3.24
N LEU A 221 17.94 -3.77 -3.53
CA LEU A 221 18.67 -3.61 -4.79
C LEU A 221 19.85 -4.59 -4.90
N ASN A 222 20.52 -4.92 -3.79
CA ASN A 222 21.60 -5.91 -3.80
C ASN A 222 21.10 -7.30 -4.23
N LEU A 223 19.93 -7.74 -3.73
CA LEU A 223 19.34 -8.98 -4.23
C LEU A 223 19.05 -8.93 -5.73
N LEU A 224 18.49 -7.81 -6.22
CA LEU A 224 18.24 -7.65 -7.65
C LEU A 224 19.53 -7.71 -8.46
N MET A 225 20.64 -7.16 -7.94
CA MET A 225 21.97 -7.26 -8.55
C MET A 225 22.48 -8.71 -8.60
N GLU A 226 22.25 -9.49 -7.53
CA GLU A 226 22.60 -10.93 -7.51
C GLU A 226 21.80 -11.70 -8.57
N LEU A 227 20.49 -11.46 -8.68
CA LEU A 227 19.66 -12.07 -9.73
C LEU A 227 20.08 -11.64 -11.15
N ARG A 228 20.60 -10.43 -11.31
CA ARG A 228 21.18 -10.00 -12.60
C ARG A 228 22.49 -10.72 -12.90
N LYS A 229 23.37 -10.86 -11.92
CA LYS A 229 24.66 -11.57 -12.08
C LYS A 229 24.48 -13.04 -12.43
N SER A 230 23.44 -13.69 -11.90
CA SER A 230 23.07 -15.08 -12.26
C SER A 230 22.43 -15.20 -13.65
N GLY A 231 22.21 -14.10 -14.37
CA GLY A 231 21.52 -14.08 -15.66
C GLY A 231 20.00 -14.22 -15.59
N ASP A 232 19.45 -14.14 -14.40
CA ASP A 232 18.01 -14.31 -14.15
C ASP A 232 17.17 -13.09 -14.51
N LEU A 233 17.76 -11.88 -14.43
CA LEU A 233 17.07 -10.61 -14.70
C LEU A 233 17.99 -9.67 -15.51
N THR A 234 17.39 -8.89 -16.42
CA THR A 234 18.06 -7.81 -17.14
C THR A 234 18.11 -6.51 -16.31
N MET A 235 18.80 -5.47 -16.80
CA MET A 235 18.82 -4.14 -16.16
C MET A 235 17.42 -3.51 -16.13
N GLU A 236 16.66 -3.66 -17.19
CA GLU A 236 15.28 -3.18 -17.30
C GLU A 236 14.36 -3.91 -16.33
N GLU A 237 14.52 -5.23 -16.19
CA GLU A 237 13.71 -6.03 -15.27
C GLU A 237 14.00 -5.72 -13.81
N ILE A 238 15.28 -5.51 -13.42
CA ILE A 238 15.59 -5.05 -12.05
C ILE A 238 15.05 -3.63 -11.81
N THR A 239 15.10 -2.74 -12.83
CA THR A 239 14.52 -1.41 -12.72
C THR A 239 13.00 -1.47 -12.54
N ALA A 240 12.30 -2.37 -13.24
CA ALA A 240 10.87 -2.57 -13.08
C ALA A 240 10.51 -3.00 -11.64
N GLN A 241 11.34 -3.87 -11.02
CA GLN A 241 11.11 -4.25 -9.64
C GLN A 241 11.44 -3.12 -8.66
N ALA A 242 12.52 -2.40 -8.90
CA ALA A 242 12.89 -1.21 -8.13
C ALA A 242 11.77 -0.16 -8.15
N TYR A 243 11.23 0.17 -9.33
CA TYR A 243 10.10 1.07 -9.50
C TYR A 243 8.87 0.61 -8.69
N VAL A 244 8.44 -0.64 -8.86
CA VAL A 244 7.22 -1.11 -8.18
C VAL A 244 7.38 -1.18 -6.67
N PHE A 245 8.58 -1.45 -6.15
CA PHE A 245 8.81 -1.42 -4.71
C PHE A 245 8.77 -0.01 -4.16
N PHE A 246 9.32 0.95 -4.89
CA PHE A 246 9.22 2.36 -4.53
C PHE A 246 7.74 2.78 -4.43
N VAL A 247 6.98 2.59 -5.50
CA VAL A 247 5.56 3.00 -5.55
C VAL A 247 4.72 2.28 -4.49
N ALA A 248 4.89 0.96 -4.37
CA ALA A 248 4.10 0.16 -3.45
C ALA A 248 4.44 0.42 -1.98
N GLY A 249 5.71 0.71 -1.66
CA GLY A 249 6.15 0.98 -0.28
C GLY A 249 5.82 2.39 0.16
N HIS A 250 5.98 3.37 -0.72
CA HIS A 250 5.74 4.78 -0.43
C HIS A 250 4.25 5.08 -0.17
N ASP A 251 3.40 5.00 -1.17
CA ASP A 251 2.06 5.57 -1.15
C ASP A 251 1.07 4.82 -0.23
N THR A 252 1.19 3.49 -0.16
CA THR A 252 0.30 2.68 0.70
C THR A 252 0.55 2.91 2.18
N SER A 253 1.82 3.05 2.57
CA SER A 253 2.23 3.34 3.94
C SER A 253 1.89 4.78 4.32
N ALA A 254 2.12 5.74 3.42
CA ALA A 254 1.77 7.14 3.61
C ALA A 254 0.27 7.31 3.87
N SER A 255 -0.57 6.76 3.00
CA SER A 255 -2.03 6.78 3.16
C SER A 255 -2.46 6.17 4.51
N THR A 256 -1.89 5.00 4.88
CA THR A 256 -2.25 4.33 6.13
C THR A 256 -1.88 5.18 7.35
N LEU A 257 -0.66 5.71 7.42
CA LEU A 257 -0.18 6.52 8.55
C LEU A 257 -0.95 7.84 8.65
N THR A 258 -1.23 8.50 7.53
CA THR A 258 -2.04 9.73 7.46
C THR A 258 -3.42 9.52 8.04
N PHE A 259 -4.12 8.45 7.63
CA PHE A 259 -5.46 8.16 8.16
C PHE A 259 -5.44 7.65 9.61
N CYS A 260 -4.35 7.01 10.08
CA CYS A 260 -4.16 6.73 11.51
C CYS A 260 -4.14 8.04 12.32
N LEU A 261 -3.32 9.00 11.91
CA LEU A 261 -3.22 10.29 12.60
C LEU A 261 -4.53 11.09 12.55
N TYR A 262 -5.23 11.05 11.41
CA TYR A 262 -6.54 11.68 11.25
C TYR A 262 -7.56 11.11 12.25
N GLU A 263 -7.71 9.79 12.32
CA GLU A 263 -8.65 9.17 13.26
C GLU A 263 -8.25 9.40 14.71
N LEU A 264 -6.98 9.34 15.02
CA LEU A 264 -6.48 9.62 16.37
C LEU A 264 -6.67 11.08 16.77
N ALA A 265 -6.59 12.01 15.84
CA ALA A 265 -6.89 13.41 16.10
C ALA A 265 -8.37 13.62 16.45
N LEU A 266 -9.27 12.85 15.83
CA LEU A 266 -10.72 12.91 16.13
C LEU A 266 -11.12 12.13 17.38
N ASN A 267 -10.33 11.12 17.80
CA ASN A 267 -10.64 10.21 18.90
C ASN A 267 -9.54 10.32 19.98
N GLN A 268 -9.62 11.36 20.81
CA GLN A 268 -8.58 11.70 21.78
C GLN A 268 -8.37 10.63 22.87
N ASP A 269 -9.40 9.90 23.25
CA ASP A 269 -9.36 8.76 24.17
C ASP A 269 -8.54 7.60 23.59
N ILE A 270 -8.75 7.27 22.32
CA ILE A 270 -7.96 6.26 21.60
C ILE A 270 -6.50 6.71 21.45
N GLN A 271 -6.27 7.98 21.12
CA GLN A 271 -4.92 8.55 21.03
C GLN A 271 -4.19 8.46 22.36
N ASN A 272 -4.85 8.83 23.46
CA ASN A 272 -4.27 8.76 24.81
C ASN A 272 -3.99 7.32 25.25
N LYS A 273 -4.88 6.37 24.96
CA LYS A 273 -4.65 4.95 25.23
C LYS A 273 -3.44 4.40 24.45
N ALA A 274 -3.31 4.77 23.16
CA ALA A 274 -2.14 4.40 22.35
C ALA A 274 -0.84 4.97 22.94
N ARG A 275 -0.85 6.21 23.40
CA ARG A 275 0.31 6.86 24.03
C ARG A 275 0.67 6.16 25.35
N SER A 276 -0.29 5.78 26.16
CA SER A 276 -0.05 5.01 27.39
C SER A 276 0.65 3.69 27.09
N GLU A 277 0.16 2.90 26.10
CA GLU A 277 0.84 1.67 25.68
C GLU A 277 2.28 1.94 25.23
N ILE A 278 2.49 2.95 24.38
CA ILE A 278 3.83 3.33 23.91
C ILE A 278 4.77 3.60 25.08
N ASN A 279 4.35 4.41 26.05
CA ASN A 279 5.16 4.75 27.21
C ASN A 279 5.45 3.55 28.11
N GLU A 280 4.47 2.69 28.36
CA GLU A 280 4.62 1.45 29.14
C GLU A 280 5.61 0.48 28.47
N VAL A 281 5.44 0.23 27.15
CA VAL A 281 6.32 -0.68 26.41
C VAL A 281 7.74 -0.10 26.33
N LEU A 282 7.90 1.18 26.00
CA LEU A 282 9.24 1.78 25.95
C LEU A 282 9.92 1.75 27.31
N SER A 283 9.18 2.00 28.41
CA SER A 283 9.73 1.89 29.76
C SER A 283 10.25 0.48 30.06
N ALA A 284 9.50 -0.54 29.66
CA ALA A 284 9.94 -1.96 29.78
C ALA A 284 11.18 -2.28 28.92
N HIS A 285 11.40 -1.54 27.86
CA HIS A 285 12.56 -1.67 26.95
C HIS A 285 13.62 -0.58 27.15
N GLN A 286 13.79 -0.07 28.37
CA GLN A 286 14.83 0.91 28.76
C GLN A 286 14.73 2.27 27.99
N GLY A 287 13.54 2.64 27.55
CA GLY A 287 13.29 3.86 26.77
C GLY A 287 13.65 3.77 25.28
N ILE A 288 14.14 2.61 24.82
CA ILE A 288 14.62 2.41 23.45
C ILE A 288 13.55 1.74 22.59
N LEU A 289 13.24 2.31 21.44
CA LEU A 289 12.39 1.69 20.44
C LEU A 289 13.19 0.61 19.69
N THR A 290 13.02 -0.63 20.10
CA THR A 290 13.56 -1.81 19.42
C THR A 290 12.51 -2.51 18.56
N TYR A 291 12.92 -3.42 17.69
CA TYR A 291 11.98 -4.23 16.91
C TYR A 291 11.05 -5.05 17.81
N GLU A 292 11.55 -5.56 18.92
CA GLU A 292 10.81 -6.29 19.95
C GLU A 292 9.80 -5.38 20.64
N ALA A 293 10.21 -4.18 21.06
CA ALA A 293 9.31 -3.19 21.64
C ALA A 293 8.15 -2.86 20.68
N MET A 294 8.43 -2.64 19.38
CA MET A 294 7.37 -2.42 18.38
C MET A 294 6.39 -3.59 18.30
N ILE A 295 6.85 -4.84 18.38
CA ILE A 295 5.97 -6.03 18.35
C ILE A 295 5.09 -6.10 19.60
N ASP A 296 5.53 -5.59 20.74
CA ASP A 296 4.79 -5.59 21.99
C ASP A 296 3.67 -4.53 22.02
N MET A 297 3.70 -3.53 21.13
CA MET A 297 2.66 -2.50 20.98
C MET A 297 1.41 -3.06 20.26
N LYS A 298 0.60 -3.82 20.97
CA LYS A 298 -0.56 -4.53 20.40
C LYS A 298 -1.70 -3.60 20.02
N TYR A 299 -1.98 -2.59 20.87
CA TYR A 299 -3.04 -1.64 20.62
C TYR A 299 -2.72 -0.72 19.44
N LEU A 300 -1.46 -0.33 19.31
CA LEU A 300 -1.00 0.43 18.15
C LEU A 300 -1.20 -0.34 16.84
N LEU A 301 -0.96 -1.66 16.85
CA LEU A 301 -1.24 -2.54 15.71
C LEU A 301 -2.76 -2.66 15.43
N GLN A 302 -3.60 -2.69 16.47
CA GLN A 302 -5.07 -2.68 16.31
C GLN A 302 -5.56 -1.39 15.67
N ILE A 303 -5.02 -0.23 16.07
CA ILE A 303 -5.29 1.07 15.45
C ILE A 303 -4.99 1.03 13.95
N MET A 304 -3.81 0.54 13.57
CA MET A 304 -3.44 0.42 12.16
C MET A 304 -4.40 -0.50 11.39
N TYR A 305 -4.79 -1.64 11.96
CA TYR A 305 -5.73 -2.56 11.30
C TYR A 305 -7.11 -1.95 11.15
N GLU A 306 -7.63 -1.24 12.17
CA GLU A 306 -8.91 -0.55 12.08
C GLU A 306 -8.87 0.59 11.07
N THR A 307 -7.75 1.31 10.99
CA THR A 307 -7.54 2.31 9.95
C THR A 307 -7.61 1.69 8.56
N MET A 308 -6.89 0.59 8.32
CA MET A 308 -6.91 -0.11 7.03
C MET A 308 -8.26 -0.77 6.72
N ARG A 309 -9.09 -1.08 7.72
CA ARG A 309 -10.46 -1.51 7.53
C ARG A 309 -11.34 -0.35 7.06
N LYS A 310 -11.28 0.79 7.75
CA LYS A 310 -12.13 1.96 7.50
C LYS A 310 -11.68 2.76 6.27
N TYR A 311 -10.37 2.82 6.03
CA TYR A 311 -9.76 3.52 4.90
C TYR A 311 -9.00 2.51 4.03
N VAL A 312 -9.76 1.68 3.32
CA VAL A 312 -9.16 0.62 2.48
C VAL A 312 -8.32 1.26 1.37
N VAL A 313 -7.02 1.06 1.43
CA VAL A 313 -6.07 1.63 0.46
C VAL A 313 -6.36 1.13 -0.96
N THR A 314 -6.62 -0.18 -1.11
CA THR A 314 -7.00 -0.81 -2.39
C THR A 314 -8.41 -1.36 -2.26
N ALA A 315 -9.40 -0.55 -2.62
CA ALA A 315 -10.82 -0.87 -2.40
C ALA A 315 -11.31 -2.13 -3.13
N VAL A 316 -10.66 -2.51 -4.23
CA VAL A 316 -10.98 -3.69 -5.04
C VAL A 316 -9.71 -4.41 -5.45
N LEU A 317 -9.65 -5.72 -5.19
CA LEU A 317 -8.62 -6.57 -5.76
C LEU A 317 -9.14 -7.27 -7.02
N THR A 318 -8.28 -7.45 -8.00
CA THR A 318 -8.63 -8.07 -9.28
C THR A 318 -7.97 -9.43 -9.44
N ARG A 319 -8.70 -10.35 -10.10
CA ARG A 319 -8.16 -11.59 -10.66
C ARG A 319 -8.68 -11.75 -12.08
N GLN A 320 -8.00 -12.55 -12.86
CA GLN A 320 -8.47 -12.96 -14.19
C GLN A 320 -8.44 -14.48 -14.26
N THR A 321 -9.52 -15.08 -14.75
CA THR A 321 -9.62 -16.52 -14.95
C THR A 321 -8.69 -16.99 -16.09
N ALA A 322 -7.93 -18.05 -15.85
CA ALA A 322 -7.10 -18.69 -16.87
C ALA A 322 -7.91 -19.68 -17.73
N GLU A 323 -8.93 -20.31 -17.16
CA GLU A 323 -9.85 -21.26 -17.78
C GLU A 323 -11.25 -21.04 -17.24
N ASP A 324 -12.27 -21.65 -17.86
CA ASP A 324 -13.64 -21.61 -17.37
C ASP A 324 -13.71 -22.16 -15.93
N TYR A 325 -14.39 -21.42 -15.05
CA TYR A 325 -14.53 -21.79 -13.65
C TYR A 325 -15.99 -21.97 -13.27
N PHE A 326 -16.34 -23.19 -12.91
CA PHE A 326 -17.68 -23.55 -12.43
C PHE A 326 -17.82 -23.16 -10.98
N VAL A 327 -18.70 -22.19 -10.70
CA VAL A 327 -18.89 -21.68 -9.33
C VAL A 327 -19.57 -22.76 -8.47
N PRO A 328 -18.94 -23.22 -7.38
CA PRO A 328 -19.43 -24.32 -6.58
C PRO A 328 -20.87 -24.10 -6.05
N ASN A 329 -21.72 -25.15 -6.18
CA ASN A 329 -23.11 -25.16 -5.76
C ASN A 329 -24.00 -24.10 -6.45
N THR A 330 -23.70 -23.79 -7.69
CA THR A 330 -24.50 -22.93 -8.58
C THR A 330 -24.46 -23.44 -10.01
N ASN A 331 -25.25 -22.84 -10.90
CA ASN A 331 -25.17 -23.08 -12.35
C ASN A 331 -24.35 -22.01 -13.06
N TYR A 332 -23.60 -21.16 -12.32
CA TYR A 332 -22.82 -20.07 -12.90
C TYR A 332 -21.44 -20.56 -13.36
N VAL A 333 -21.02 -20.04 -14.50
CA VAL A 333 -19.67 -20.24 -15.04
C VAL A 333 -19.02 -18.88 -15.21
N ILE A 334 -17.82 -18.72 -14.64
CA ILE A 334 -16.97 -17.57 -14.93
C ILE A 334 -16.08 -17.96 -16.11
N GLU A 335 -16.37 -17.38 -17.27
CA GLU A 335 -15.69 -17.72 -18.52
C GLU A 335 -14.20 -17.37 -18.46
N LYS A 336 -13.39 -18.11 -19.22
CA LYS A 336 -11.96 -17.83 -19.41
C LYS A 336 -11.71 -16.37 -19.80
N GLY A 337 -10.73 -15.74 -19.15
CA GLY A 337 -10.32 -14.36 -19.40
C GLY A 337 -11.19 -13.29 -18.73
N MET A 338 -12.28 -13.68 -18.05
CA MET A 338 -13.09 -12.72 -17.31
C MET A 338 -12.33 -12.13 -16.13
N ILE A 339 -12.57 -10.85 -15.88
CA ILE A 339 -12.06 -10.17 -14.68
C ILE A 339 -13.00 -10.42 -13.51
N VAL A 340 -12.41 -10.85 -12.40
CA VAL A 340 -13.09 -11.12 -11.14
C VAL A 340 -12.69 -10.06 -10.13
N LEU A 341 -13.67 -9.38 -9.57
CA LEU A 341 -13.51 -8.29 -8.59
C LEU A 341 -13.79 -8.82 -7.18
N LEU A 342 -12.84 -8.58 -6.29
CA LEU A 342 -12.97 -8.85 -4.86
C LEU A 342 -13.24 -7.51 -4.17
N PRO A 343 -14.45 -7.25 -3.65
CA PRO A 343 -14.85 -5.94 -3.16
C PRO A 343 -14.39 -5.72 -1.71
N VAL A 344 -13.09 -5.49 -1.52
CA VAL A 344 -12.48 -5.37 -0.19
C VAL A 344 -13.16 -4.29 0.65
N ASP A 345 -13.38 -3.12 0.06
CA ASP A 345 -14.00 -1.98 0.75
C ASP A 345 -15.44 -2.29 1.19
N ALA A 346 -16.22 -2.93 0.33
CA ALA A 346 -17.61 -3.30 0.67
C ALA A 346 -17.65 -4.33 1.82
N ILE A 347 -16.77 -5.32 1.81
CA ILE A 347 -16.68 -6.34 2.87
C ILE A 347 -16.20 -5.71 4.18
N HIS A 348 -15.22 -4.82 4.15
CA HIS A 348 -14.69 -4.13 5.31
C HIS A 348 -15.71 -3.15 5.94
N HIS A 349 -16.71 -2.70 5.16
CA HIS A 349 -17.80 -1.83 5.64
C HIS A 349 -19.13 -2.57 5.81
N ASP A 350 -19.12 -3.89 5.73
CA ASP A 350 -20.33 -4.69 5.92
C ASP A 350 -20.81 -4.65 7.38
N PRO A 351 -22.03 -4.14 7.67
CA PRO A 351 -22.54 -4.06 9.02
C PRO A 351 -22.83 -5.43 9.66
N ASP A 352 -23.01 -6.50 8.86
CA ASP A 352 -23.18 -7.87 9.37
C ASP A 352 -21.84 -8.43 9.89
N ILE A 353 -20.71 -7.94 9.38
CA ILE A 353 -19.35 -8.35 9.78
C ILE A 353 -18.77 -7.37 10.81
N TYR A 354 -18.98 -6.08 10.59
CA TYR A 354 -18.49 -4.99 11.42
C TYR A 354 -19.67 -4.08 11.84
N PRO A 355 -20.35 -4.36 12.97
CA PRO A 355 -21.44 -3.51 13.46
C PRO A 355 -20.99 -2.06 13.59
N ASN A 356 -21.85 -1.11 13.16
CA ASN A 356 -21.52 0.31 13.10
C ASN A 356 -20.18 0.59 12.35
N PRO A 357 -20.05 0.22 11.05
CA PRO A 357 -18.78 0.19 10.34
C PRO A 357 -18.12 1.58 10.17
N LYS A 358 -18.87 2.66 10.37
CA LYS A 358 -18.35 4.04 10.35
C LYS A 358 -17.62 4.44 11.64
N LEU A 359 -17.92 3.75 12.76
CA LEU A 359 -17.24 3.99 14.03
C LEU A 359 -15.79 3.47 13.94
N PHE A 360 -14.85 4.28 14.39
CA PHE A 360 -13.44 3.87 14.52
C PHE A 360 -13.24 3.18 15.87
N ASP A 361 -13.04 1.87 15.85
CA ASP A 361 -12.96 1.03 17.03
C ASP A 361 -11.83 -0.02 16.91
N PRO A 362 -10.63 0.28 17.42
CA PRO A 362 -9.50 -0.65 17.39
C PRO A 362 -9.75 -1.98 18.11
N GLU A 363 -10.69 -2.04 19.08
CA GLU A 363 -10.99 -3.26 19.81
C GLU A 363 -11.53 -4.38 18.92
N ARG A 364 -12.05 -4.04 17.75
CA ARG A 364 -12.42 -5.01 16.69
C ARG A 364 -11.25 -5.92 16.29
N PHE A 365 -10.02 -5.52 16.56
CA PHE A 365 -8.82 -6.26 16.18
C PHE A 365 -8.08 -6.90 17.36
N THR A 366 -8.77 -7.09 18.50
CA THR A 366 -8.30 -8.01 19.54
C THR A 366 -8.30 -9.45 19.00
N ALA A 367 -7.44 -10.31 19.54
CA ALA A 367 -7.36 -11.72 19.13
C ALA A 367 -8.73 -12.41 19.20
N ALA A 368 -9.47 -12.20 20.29
CA ALA A 368 -10.80 -12.77 20.51
C ALA A 368 -11.82 -12.32 19.46
N GLU A 369 -11.79 -11.06 19.03
CA GLU A 369 -12.71 -10.56 18.01
C GLU A 369 -12.33 -11.01 16.60
N ILE A 370 -11.03 -11.19 16.31
CA ILE A 370 -10.57 -11.73 15.04
C ILE A 370 -11.01 -13.19 14.86
N GLU A 371 -10.91 -14.02 15.90
CA GLU A 371 -11.30 -15.44 15.87
C GLU A 371 -12.80 -15.67 15.58
N LYS A 372 -13.67 -14.73 15.97
CA LYS A 372 -15.12 -14.83 15.72
C LYS A 372 -15.49 -14.60 14.25
N ARG A 373 -14.61 -13.95 13.47
CA ARG A 373 -14.91 -13.53 12.11
C ARG A 373 -14.39 -14.51 11.07
N HIS A 374 -15.09 -14.58 9.95
CA HIS A 374 -14.64 -15.33 8.79
C HIS A 374 -13.22 -14.89 8.37
N PRO A 375 -12.28 -15.81 8.02
CA PRO A 375 -10.89 -15.45 7.64
C PRO A 375 -10.78 -14.46 6.47
N MET A 376 -11.81 -14.38 5.62
CA MET A 376 -11.90 -13.42 4.51
C MET A 376 -12.68 -12.15 4.87
N ALA A 377 -13.06 -11.95 6.14
CA ALA A 377 -13.66 -10.70 6.59
C ALA A 377 -12.65 -9.54 6.57
N TYR A 378 -11.35 -9.84 6.74
CA TYR A 378 -10.27 -8.86 6.69
C TYR A 378 -9.12 -9.32 5.80
N PHE A 379 -8.88 -8.60 4.72
CA PHE A 379 -7.80 -8.89 3.78
C PHE A 379 -7.20 -7.65 3.11
N ALA A 380 -6.93 -6.61 3.92
CA ALA A 380 -6.30 -5.36 3.47
C ALA A 380 -4.97 -5.58 2.73
N PHE A 381 -4.21 -6.61 3.11
CA PHE A 381 -2.99 -7.04 2.41
C PHE A 381 -3.24 -8.15 1.35
N GLY A 382 -4.49 -8.44 1.03
CA GLY A 382 -4.85 -9.60 0.21
C GLY A 382 -4.66 -10.92 0.96
N LYS A 383 -5.00 -12.04 0.30
CA LYS A 383 -4.84 -13.41 0.81
C LYS A 383 -4.30 -14.33 -0.29
N GLY A 384 -3.75 -15.47 0.12
CA GLY A 384 -3.18 -16.48 -0.77
C GLY A 384 -1.84 -16.07 -1.40
N PRO A 385 -1.37 -16.77 -2.45
CA PRO A 385 -0.03 -16.55 -3.02
C PRO A 385 0.21 -15.16 -3.62
N ARG A 386 -0.86 -14.44 -4.02
CA ARG A 386 -0.83 -13.05 -4.53
C ARG A 386 -1.03 -11.99 -3.43
N ASN A 387 -0.91 -12.35 -2.16
CA ASN A 387 -0.93 -11.39 -1.06
C ASN A 387 0.23 -10.38 -1.17
N CYS A 388 0.15 -9.29 -0.42
CA CYS A 388 1.20 -8.29 -0.35
C CYS A 388 2.52 -8.92 0.12
N ILE A 389 3.58 -8.80 -0.69
CA ILE A 389 4.91 -9.32 -0.36
C ILE A 389 5.56 -8.48 0.75
N GLY A 390 5.31 -7.16 0.75
CA GLY A 390 5.85 -6.18 1.69
C GLY A 390 5.00 -5.98 2.95
N SER A 391 4.01 -6.84 3.25
CA SER A 391 3.08 -6.61 4.37
C SER A 391 3.76 -6.43 5.74
N ARG A 392 4.88 -7.13 5.98
CA ARG A 392 5.67 -6.98 7.23
C ARG A 392 6.43 -5.66 7.25
N PHE A 393 7.00 -5.28 6.10
CA PHE A 393 7.71 -4.02 5.94
C PHE A 393 6.76 -2.82 6.14
N GLY A 394 5.63 -2.77 5.42
CA GLY A 394 4.68 -1.68 5.54
C GLY A 394 4.09 -1.54 6.96
N LYS A 395 3.84 -2.66 7.66
CA LYS A 395 3.43 -2.61 9.07
C LYS A 395 4.52 -1.97 9.93
N MET A 396 5.76 -2.38 9.77
CA MET A 396 6.90 -1.86 10.53
C MET A 396 7.10 -0.35 10.28
N GLU A 397 7.06 0.06 9.03
CA GLU A 397 7.18 1.46 8.62
C GLU A 397 6.09 2.35 9.25
N VAL A 398 4.82 1.93 9.16
CA VAL A 398 3.69 2.65 9.74
C VAL A 398 3.77 2.67 11.28
N LEU A 399 4.06 1.54 11.92
CA LEU A 399 4.09 1.46 13.38
C LEU A 399 5.24 2.25 13.99
N VAL A 400 6.43 2.27 13.37
CA VAL A 400 7.58 3.08 13.83
C VAL A 400 7.25 4.57 13.72
N GLY A 401 6.75 5.01 12.56
CA GLY A 401 6.33 6.40 12.36
C GLY A 401 5.24 6.82 13.37
N LEU A 402 4.20 6.01 13.52
CA LEU A 402 3.10 6.28 14.44
C LEU A 402 3.55 6.32 15.90
N CYS A 403 4.42 5.39 16.33
CA CYS A 403 4.99 5.33 17.67
C CYS A 403 5.77 6.62 18.00
N LEU A 404 6.72 7.03 17.14
CA LEU A 404 7.54 8.20 17.39
C LEU A 404 6.74 9.50 17.32
N LEU A 405 5.77 9.61 16.42
CA LEU A 405 4.88 10.77 16.35
C LEU A 405 4.01 10.89 17.60
N LEU A 406 3.37 9.81 18.07
CA LEU A 406 2.51 9.86 19.26
C LEU A 406 3.28 9.99 20.58
N LYS A 407 4.54 9.54 20.61
CA LYS A 407 5.44 9.75 21.76
C LYS A 407 5.75 11.22 21.96
N ASN A 408 5.95 11.97 20.87
CA ASN A 408 6.46 13.33 20.92
C ASN A 408 5.38 14.40 20.74
N PHE A 409 4.25 14.05 20.12
CA PHE A 409 3.22 15.03 19.77
C PHE A 409 1.81 14.55 20.11
N LYS A 410 0.95 15.55 20.34
CA LYS A 410 -0.50 15.40 20.37
C LYS A 410 -1.09 15.98 19.09
N PHE A 411 -2.00 15.23 18.46
CA PHE A 411 -2.71 15.63 17.26
C PHE A 411 -4.17 15.93 17.58
N SER A 412 -4.70 17.01 17.00
CA SER A 412 -6.10 17.39 17.12
C SER A 412 -6.62 18.04 15.82
N PRO A 413 -7.94 18.04 15.56
CA PRO A 413 -8.46 18.69 14.36
C PRO A 413 -8.31 20.22 14.45
N THR A 414 -8.30 20.86 13.26
CA THR A 414 -8.30 22.32 13.10
C THR A 414 -9.58 22.77 12.40
N LYS A 415 -9.74 24.08 12.17
CA LYS A 415 -10.84 24.60 11.35
C LYS A 415 -10.76 24.10 9.89
N LYS A 416 -9.56 23.77 9.42
CA LYS A 416 -9.32 23.29 8.05
C LYS A 416 -9.47 21.77 7.92
N THR A 417 -9.51 21.02 9.01
CA THR A 417 -9.70 19.57 8.97
C THR A 417 -11.06 19.21 8.40
N GLN A 418 -11.10 18.53 7.26
CA GLN A 418 -12.33 18.07 6.64
C GLN A 418 -12.93 16.89 7.41
N ILE A 419 -14.15 17.04 7.95
CA ILE A 419 -14.86 16.01 8.73
C ILE A 419 -16.29 15.85 8.21
N PRO A 420 -16.70 14.66 7.67
CA PRO A 420 -15.83 13.52 7.35
C PRO A 420 -14.90 13.83 6.15
N ILE A 421 -13.77 13.12 6.12
CA ILE A 421 -12.82 13.28 5.02
C ILE A 421 -13.41 12.75 3.71
N LYS A 422 -13.22 13.52 2.62
CA LYS A 422 -13.59 13.09 1.26
C LYS A 422 -12.39 12.48 0.55
N SER A 423 -12.61 11.34 -0.07
CA SER A 423 -11.56 10.66 -0.84
C SER A 423 -11.47 11.23 -2.25
N SER A 424 -10.26 11.47 -2.72
CA SER A 424 -10.00 11.90 -4.09
C SER A 424 -10.38 10.79 -5.09
N MET A 425 -11.10 11.17 -6.15
CA MET A 425 -11.42 10.26 -7.26
C MET A 425 -10.28 10.14 -8.29
N PHE A 426 -9.28 10.99 -8.20
CA PHE A 426 -8.20 11.10 -9.18
C PHE A 426 -6.88 10.46 -8.72
N LYS A 427 -6.80 10.00 -7.48
CA LYS A 427 -5.64 9.25 -7.00
C LYS A 427 -5.87 7.73 -7.12
N LEU A 428 -4.82 7.00 -7.47
CA LEU A 428 -4.86 5.53 -7.64
C LEU A 428 -5.26 4.82 -6.35
N LEU A 429 -4.75 5.30 -5.24
CA LEU A 429 -5.01 4.81 -3.91
C LEU A 429 -5.87 5.81 -3.13
N ARG A 430 -6.44 5.35 -2.02
CA ARG A 430 -7.25 6.23 -1.18
C ARG A 430 -6.39 7.34 -0.58
N ALA A 431 -6.72 8.57 -0.89
CA ALA A 431 -6.08 9.78 -0.40
C ALA A 431 -7.14 10.87 -0.20
N SER A 432 -6.82 11.89 0.56
CA SER A 432 -7.70 13.05 0.75
C SER A 432 -7.86 13.85 -0.55
N GLU A 433 -9.02 14.47 -0.75
CA GLU A 433 -9.25 15.41 -1.86
C GLU A 433 -8.55 16.76 -1.62
N GLU A 434 -8.53 17.24 -0.37
CA GLU A 434 -8.04 18.58 0.00
C GLU A 434 -6.83 18.55 0.96
N GLY A 435 -6.21 17.36 1.18
CA GLY A 435 -5.16 17.16 2.17
C GLY A 435 -5.72 16.92 3.59
N VAL A 436 -4.84 16.56 4.52
CA VAL A 436 -5.17 16.29 5.92
C VAL A 436 -4.45 17.29 6.81
N TYR A 437 -5.17 18.28 7.32
CA TYR A 437 -4.62 19.33 8.17
C TYR A 437 -4.92 19.03 9.64
N LEU A 438 -3.87 18.96 10.46
CA LEU A 438 -4.00 18.69 11.90
C LEU A 438 -3.20 19.73 12.71
N LYS A 439 -3.74 20.10 13.85
CA LYS A 439 -2.99 20.81 14.90
C LYS A 439 -2.03 19.83 15.55
N VAL A 440 -0.79 20.26 15.72
CA VAL A 440 0.29 19.49 16.33
C VAL A 440 0.75 20.25 17.58
N GLU A 441 0.83 19.55 18.70
CA GLU A 441 1.29 20.09 19.97
C GLU A 441 2.39 19.16 20.51
N LYS A 442 3.57 19.72 20.78
CA LYS A 442 4.69 18.97 21.42
C LYS A 442 4.32 18.61 22.86
N LEU A 443 4.67 17.39 23.30
CA LEU A 443 4.41 16.87 24.65
C LEU A 443 5.59 17.06 25.58
#